data_c4ec2d465ebc2d91f4f194b56d26138e
#
_entry.id   c4ec2d465ebc2d91f4f194b56d26138e
#
_cell.length_a   1.000
_cell.length_b   1.000
_cell.length_c   1.000
_cell.angle_alpha   90.00
_cell.angle_beta   90.00
_cell.angle_gamma   90.00
#
_symmetry.space_group_name_H-M   'P 1'
#
loop_
_entity.id
_entity.type
_entity.pdbx_description
1 polymer ?
#
loop_
_entity_poly.entity_id
_entity_poly.type
_entity_poly.pdbx_seq_one_letter_code
_entity_poly.pdbx_strand_id
1 'polypeptide(L)'
;MRNKFLRKITVFFFVLIPLSGWAQSGGRLSGSLESNSILYKGGSAGSNNYVKLDYTIGGFSAGIQAEYYPEPLLGYYPELKGIGLPEKYLSWTGNQFSITAGDFYEQFGTGLILRSWEDRTLGWNNSIGGGKVSFRTRDNVFSAKIIAGVPREYLKYSSNLVAGAQGMLTLGNFFLEASAVNRYNDVSSWSYSAMGGYTFGDVSLQGEYVFKKKGNAQTLEINYSGSGLSGSLTLRRLDNMLDPFGMNYIPALNQQQSYLLASLNPYTPYAAGEAGGVADIFYRKGKWRFHVNGSMFYSLPFALEGWNHPRMAYRDFNADVERRWSSRLKTTVFVSIQENSPTHGQKKATNAQNVFVLDGLYKFNSTYSLRAQVQYLFSKELTRDWVAALLELGIAPRWSIHLSDMYNHGDTKEHYYEAGVSYTKSAFRLALSYGHQRAGYICSGGVCRWQPEYTGGMMSLSYNF
;
A
#
# COMPACT_ATOMS: atom_id res chain seq x y z
N MET A 1 -10.53 -5.81 39.63
CA MET A 1 -10.02 -5.86 38.23
C MET A 1 -10.23 -4.57 37.45
N ARG A 2 -11.16 -3.69 37.82
CA ARG A 2 -11.52 -2.44 37.08
C ARG A 2 -10.47 -1.31 37.13
N ASN A 3 -9.62 -1.26 38.15
CA ASN A 3 -8.64 -0.16 38.33
C ASN A 3 -7.26 -0.37 37.64
N LYS A 4 -6.94 -1.58 37.18
CA LYS A 4 -5.69 -1.82 36.42
C LYS A 4 -5.82 -1.46 34.94
N PHE A 5 -7.04 -1.41 34.42
CA PHE A 5 -7.34 -1.09 33.03
C PHE A 5 -7.20 0.42 32.73
N LEU A 6 -7.72 1.26 33.62
CA LEU A 6 -7.62 2.73 33.49
C LEU A 6 -6.17 3.25 33.60
N ARG A 7 -5.29 2.58 34.36
CA ARG A 7 -3.88 2.98 34.51
C ARG A 7 -3.02 2.70 33.26
N LYS A 8 -3.41 1.76 32.38
CA LYS A 8 -2.68 1.46 31.13
C LYS A 8 -3.09 2.38 29.96
N ILE A 9 -4.25 2.98 30.00
CA ILE A 9 -4.74 3.94 28.98
C ILE A 9 -4.28 5.38 29.30
N THR A 10 -3.97 5.70 30.56
CA THR A 10 -3.73 7.07 31.04
C THR A 10 -2.36 7.65 30.65
N VAL A 11 -1.47 6.90 30.00
CA VAL A 11 -0.09 7.37 29.72
C VAL A 11 0.03 8.23 28.45
N PHE A 12 -0.97 8.28 27.56
CA PHE A 12 -0.84 8.98 26.28
C PHE A 12 -1.57 10.32 26.15
N PHE A 13 -2.24 10.80 27.17
CA PHE A 13 -3.01 12.06 27.09
C PHE A 13 -2.21 13.33 27.44
N PHE A 14 -0.91 13.28 27.66
CA PHE A 14 -0.18 14.41 28.27
C PHE A 14 0.80 15.16 27.35
N VAL A 15 0.66 15.14 26.04
CA VAL A 15 1.43 16.06 25.17
C VAL A 15 0.54 16.71 24.10
N LEU A 16 -0.55 17.31 24.52
CA LEU A 16 -1.23 18.35 23.74
C LEU A 16 -0.92 19.73 24.37
N ILE A 17 0.37 20.06 24.46
CA ILE A 17 0.77 21.45 24.66
C ILE A 17 0.70 22.12 23.29
N PRO A 18 0.02 23.26 23.14
CA PRO A 18 0.04 24.00 21.89
C PRO A 18 1.47 24.51 21.65
N LEU A 19 2.23 23.79 20.82
CA LEU A 19 3.56 24.19 20.32
C LEU A 19 3.47 25.38 19.34
N SER A 20 2.33 26.06 19.30
CA SER A 20 2.10 27.27 18.48
C SER A 20 2.94 28.50 18.88
N GLY A 21 3.71 28.44 19.98
CA GLY A 21 4.54 29.55 20.44
C GLY A 21 5.94 29.66 19.81
N TRP A 22 6.40 28.69 19.03
CA TRP A 22 7.79 28.66 18.51
C TRP A 22 7.92 29.10 17.05
N ALA A 23 6.84 29.61 16.45
CA ALA A 23 6.81 30.04 15.05
C ALA A 23 7.45 31.42 14.77
N GLN A 24 8.18 32.02 15.72
CA GLN A 24 8.74 33.39 15.55
C GLN A 24 10.07 33.46 14.82
N SER A 25 10.66 32.35 14.37
CA SER A 25 12.00 32.36 13.72
C SER A 25 12.01 31.91 12.25
N GLY A 26 10.87 31.96 11.52
CA GLY A 26 10.83 31.58 10.09
C GLY A 26 10.86 30.07 9.82
N GLY A 27 10.93 29.23 10.85
CA GLY A 27 10.84 27.78 10.75
C GLY A 27 9.39 27.27 10.85
N ARG A 28 9.12 26.09 10.26
CA ARG A 28 7.84 25.40 10.33
C ARG A 28 7.98 24.08 11.05
N LEU A 29 7.20 23.90 12.13
CA LEU A 29 7.02 22.63 12.80
C LEU A 29 5.72 21.99 12.28
N SER A 30 5.78 20.71 11.95
CA SER A 30 4.62 19.88 11.62
C SER A 30 4.76 18.51 12.28
N GLY A 31 3.66 17.80 12.43
CA GLY A 31 3.72 16.49 13.04
C GLY A 31 2.43 15.72 12.87
N SER A 32 2.49 14.44 13.22
CA SER A 32 1.33 13.55 13.24
C SER A 32 1.37 12.64 14.45
N LEU A 33 0.18 12.30 14.93
CA LEU A 33 -0.05 11.27 15.94
C LEU A 33 -1.09 10.30 15.36
N GLU A 34 -0.79 9.01 15.43
CA GLU A 34 -1.70 7.94 15.03
C GLU A 34 -1.70 6.84 16.10
N SER A 35 -2.88 6.34 16.44
CA SER A 35 -3.05 5.23 17.39
C SER A 35 -4.16 4.32 16.90
N ASN A 36 -3.84 3.04 16.73
CA ASN A 36 -4.78 1.99 16.39
C ASN A 36 -4.78 0.96 17.52
N SER A 37 -5.92 0.75 18.15
CA SER A 37 -6.04 -0.12 19.32
C SER A 37 -7.24 -1.03 19.18
N ILE A 38 -7.12 -2.27 19.64
CA ILE A 38 -8.19 -3.26 19.67
C ILE A 38 -8.27 -3.88 21.05
N LEU A 39 -9.49 -3.90 21.60
CA LEU A 39 -9.84 -4.67 22.79
C LEU A 39 -10.56 -5.94 22.32
N TYR A 40 -9.88 -7.06 22.40
CA TYR A 40 -10.40 -8.34 21.95
C TYR A 40 -11.40 -8.93 22.92
N LYS A 41 -12.39 -9.67 22.41
CA LYS A 41 -13.29 -10.49 23.23
C LYS A 41 -12.44 -11.48 24.03
N GLY A 42 -12.56 -11.44 25.37
CA GLY A 42 -11.69 -12.19 26.25
C GLY A 42 -10.71 -11.33 27.07
N GLY A 43 -10.66 -10.01 26.79
CA GLY A 43 -10.01 -9.01 27.65
C GLY A 43 -8.53 -8.74 27.32
N SER A 44 -7.95 -9.37 26.32
CA SER A 44 -6.64 -8.97 25.79
C SER A 44 -6.78 -7.70 24.93
N ALA A 45 -5.70 -6.95 24.78
CA ALA A 45 -5.69 -5.73 23.98
C ALA A 45 -4.38 -5.61 23.21
N GLY A 46 -4.45 -5.11 21.98
CA GLY A 46 -3.30 -4.73 21.15
C GLY A 46 -3.36 -3.25 20.79
N SER A 47 -2.19 -2.65 20.55
CA SER A 47 -2.11 -1.25 20.13
C SER A 47 -0.84 -0.96 19.35
N ASN A 48 -1.01 -0.26 18.22
CA ASN A 48 0.07 0.26 17.38
C ASN A 48 -0.01 1.80 17.40
N ASN A 49 1.06 2.46 17.84
CA ASN A 49 1.07 3.91 18.06
C ASN A 49 2.27 4.54 17.35
N TYR A 50 2.05 5.71 16.73
CA TYR A 50 3.04 6.43 15.95
C TYR A 50 3.01 7.91 16.27
N VAL A 51 4.17 8.52 16.43
CA VAL A 51 4.33 9.97 16.59
C VAL A 51 5.43 10.41 15.65
N LYS A 52 5.14 11.37 14.78
CA LYS A 52 6.11 11.98 13.87
C LYS A 52 6.17 13.49 14.11
N LEU A 53 7.39 14.05 14.12
CA LEU A 53 7.66 15.47 14.21
C LEU A 53 8.68 15.83 13.11
N ASP A 54 8.38 16.88 12.36
CA ASP A 54 9.25 17.42 11.32
C ASP A 54 9.39 18.92 11.52
N TYR A 55 10.63 19.41 11.49
CA TYR A 55 10.97 20.83 11.55
C TYR A 55 11.72 21.25 10.29
N THR A 56 11.30 22.32 9.67
CA THR A 56 11.93 22.86 8.45
C THR A 56 12.23 24.34 8.60
N ILE A 57 13.45 24.75 8.24
CA ILE A 57 13.87 26.15 8.22
C ILE A 57 14.82 26.39 7.03
N GLY A 58 14.43 27.30 6.12
CA GLY A 58 15.18 27.51 4.88
C GLY A 58 15.37 26.22 4.09
N GLY A 59 16.59 25.85 3.79
CA GLY A 59 16.94 24.58 3.13
C GLY A 59 17.13 23.39 4.07
N PHE A 60 17.07 23.59 5.38
CA PHE A 60 17.26 22.51 6.37
C PHE A 60 15.95 21.91 6.82
N SER A 61 15.92 20.60 6.99
CA SER A 61 14.84 19.87 7.65
C SER A 61 15.40 18.80 8.58
N ALA A 62 14.72 18.59 9.70
CA ALA A 62 15.02 17.52 10.64
C ALA A 62 13.70 16.85 11.04
N GLY A 63 13.70 15.53 11.17
CA GLY A 63 12.52 14.79 11.56
C GLY A 63 12.84 13.63 12.49
N ILE A 64 11.84 13.25 13.27
CA ILE A 64 11.88 12.08 14.12
C ILE A 64 10.50 11.41 14.11
N GLN A 65 10.50 10.09 13.99
CA GLN A 65 9.32 9.25 14.17
C GLN A 65 9.59 8.24 15.29
N ALA A 66 8.64 8.14 16.22
CA ALA A 66 8.63 7.11 17.25
C ALA A 66 7.44 6.18 17.02
N GLU A 67 7.67 4.90 17.29
CA GLU A 67 6.65 3.85 17.29
C GLU A 67 6.60 3.20 18.65
N TYR A 68 5.39 2.86 19.11
CA TYR A 68 5.20 2.15 20.36
C TYR A 68 4.12 1.07 20.22
N TYR A 69 4.53 -0.16 20.45
CA TYR A 69 3.68 -1.35 20.42
C TYR A 69 3.72 -2.03 21.80
N PRO A 70 2.85 -1.64 22.75
CA PRO A 70 2.80 -2.31 24.07
C PRO A 70 2.49 -3.80 23.94
N GLU A 71 1.55 -4.14 23.09
CA GLU A 71 1.25 -5.45 22.53
C GLU A 71 0.81 -5.18 21.07
N PRO A 72 1.54 -5.66 20.05
CA PRO A 72 1.16 -5.44 18.66
C PRO A 72 -0.26 -5.99 18.39
N LEU A 73 -0.96 -5.37 17.45
CA LEU A 73 -2.25 -5.87 16.99
C LEU A 73 -2.11 -7.29 16.42
N LEU A 74 -3.12 -8.13 16.56
CA LEU A 74 -3.13 -9.48 16.00
C LEU A 74 -2.78 -9.49 14.50
N GLY A 75 -1.94 -10.44 14.11
CA GLY A 75 -1.44 -10.55 12.74
C GLY A 75 -0.23 -9.66 12.42
N TYR A 76 0.19 -8.79 13.34
CA TYR A 76 1.48 -8.11 13.23
C TYR A 76 2.61 -8.98 13.80
N TYR A 77 3.84 -8.72 13.37
CA TYR A 77 5.01 -9.46 13.83
C TYR A 77 5.24 -9.23 15.33
N PRO A 78 5.42 -10.27 16.13
CA PRO A 78 5.70 -10.15 17.58
C PRO A 78 6.97 -9.34 17.89
N GLU A 79 7.93 -9.33 16.97
CA GLU A 79 9.21 -8.61 17.06
C GLU A 79 9.01 -7.07 17.09
N LEU A 80 7.83 -6.59 16.72
CA LEU A 80 7.47 -5.17 16.85
C LEU A 80 7.16 -4.77 18.29
N LYS A 81 7.00 -5.69 19.24
CA LYS A 81 6.70 -5.35 20.64
C LYS A 81 7.79 -4.49 21.26
N GLY A 82 7.44 -3.27 21.69
CA GLY A 82 8.37 -2.34 22.31
C GLY A 82 8.27 -0.94 21.72
N ILE A 83 9.39 -0.21 21.78
CA ILE A 83 9.54 1.15 21.25
C ILE A 83 10.61 1.12 20.16
N GLY A 84 10.34 1.78 19.04
CA GLY A 84 11.27 2.00 17.94
C GLY A 84 11.35 3.45 17.51
N LEU A 85 12.49 3.81 16.93
CA LEU A 85 12.71 5.10 16.25
C LEU A 85 13.02 4.82 14.78
N PRO A 86 12.00 4.53 13.95
CA PRO A 86 12.17 4.13 12.55
C PRO A 86 12.69 5.22 11.65
N GLU A 87 12.48 6.48 12.04
CA GLU A 87 12.89 7.62 11.26
C GLU A 87 13.49 8.69 12.20
N LYS A 88 14.72 9.04 11.93
CA LYS A 88 15.43 10.19 12.51
C LYS A 88 16.40 10.68 11.46
N TYR A 89 16.22 11.90 10.99
CA TYR A 89 17.02 12.43 9.90
C TYR A 89 17.32 13.91 10.07
N LEU A 90 18.42 14.32 9.43
CA LEU A 90 18.75 15.69 9.12
C LEU A 90 18.99 15.79 7.63
N SER A 91 18.35 16.75 6.98
CA SER A 91 18.48 16.98 5.53
C SER A 91 18.74 18.44 5.24
N TRP A 92 19.55 18.68 4.22
CA TRP A 92 19.73 19.99 3.62
C TRP A 92 19.46 19.93 2.12
N THR A 93 18.67 20.86 1.61
CA THR A 93 18.33 20.99 0.21
C THR A 93 18.67 22.38 -0.29
N GLY A 94 19.62 22.43 -1.21
CA GLY A 94 20.00 23.62 -1.98
C GLY A 94 19.46 23.55 -3.40
N ASN A 95 19.95 24.45 -4.26
CA ASN A 95 19.45 24.56 -5.64
C ASN A 95 19.76 23.32 -6.52
N GLN A 96 20.90 22.71 -6.31
CA GLN A 96 21.39 21.58 -7.13
C GLN A 96 21.68 20.33 -6.32
N PHE A 97 21.95 20.46 -5.03
CA PHE A 97 22.27 19.35 -4.14
C PHE A 97 21.23 19.19 -3.03
N SER A 98 20.98 17.94 -2.66
CA SER A 98 20.27 17.58 -1.45
C SER A 98 21.06 16.49 -0.74
N ILE A 99 21.26 16.65 0.58
CA ILE A 99 21.99 15.70 1.41
C ILE A 99 21.10 15.32 2.57
N THR A 100 20.96 14.02 2.83
CA THR A 100 20.24 13.50 4.00
C THR A 100 21.16 12.57 4.77
N ALA A 101 21.26 12.78 6.07
CA ALA A 101 21.90 11.89 7.03
C ALA A 101 20.83 11.35 8.01
N GLY A 102 20.88 10.06 8.31
CA GLY A 102 19.88 9.37 9.10
C GLY A 102 18.98 8.46 8.27
N ASP A 103 17.73 8.30 8.67
CA ASP A 103 16.80 7.38 8.01
C ASP A 103 16.13 8.05 6.80
N PHE A 104 15.98 7.28 5.72
CA PHE A 104 15.30 7.71 4.51
C PHE A 104 14.66 6.51 3.80
N TYR A 105 13.68 6.82 2.94
CA TYR A 105 13.11 5.88 1.98
C TYR A 105 13.64 6.21 0.59
N GLU A 106 13.82 5.16 -0.23
CA GLU A 106 14.30 5.32 -1.59
C GLU A 106 13.81 4.20 -2.51
N GLN A 107 13.57 4.56 -3.76
CA GLN A 107 13.24 3.63 -4.82
C GLN A 107 14.04 3.97 -6.08
N PHE A 108 14.59 2.96 -6.75
CA PHE A 108 15.24 3.07 -8.05
C PHE A 108 14.41 2.40 -9.14
N GLY A 109 14.24 3.08 -10.27
CA GLY A 109 13.40 2.62 -11.37
C GLY A 109 11.96 2.33 -10.92
N THR A 110 11.41 1.23 -11.38
CA THR A 110 10.06 0.75 -10.98
C THR A 110 10.05 0.01 -9.64
N GLY A 111 11.17 0.03 -8.88
CA GLY A 111 11.27 -0.64 -7.58
C GLY A 111 11.69 -2.12 -7.66
N LEU A 112 12.16 -2.56 -8.82
CA LEU A 112 12.61 -3.94 -9.01
C LEU A 112 13.96 -4.23 -8.36
N ILE A 113 14.86 -3.22 -8.28
CA ILE A 113 16.18 -3.40 -7.67
C ILE A 113 16.32 -2.78 -6.30
N LEU A 114 15.54 -1.74 -6.00
CA LEU A 114 15.48 -1.09 -4.68
C LEU A 114 14.12 -0.48 -4.47
N ARG A 115 13.48 -0.85 -3.37
CA ARG A 115 12.25 -0.24 -2.89
C ARG A 115 12.24 -0.26 -1.36
N SER A 116 12.37 0.93 -0.77
CA SER A 116 12.28 1.14 0.67
C SER A 116 11.05 2.00 0.96
N TRP A 117 10.19 1.56 1.87
CA TRP A 117 8.89 2.17 2.12
C TRP A 117 8.31 1.79 3.49
N GLU A 118 7.29 2.51 3.93
CA GLU A 118 6.51 2.21 5.14
C GLU A 118 5.06 1.90 4.77
N ASP A 119 4.50 0.88 5.40
CA ASP A 119 3.06 0.60 5.41
C ASP A 119 2.62 0.15 6.80
N ARG A 120 1.98 1.06 7.52
CA ARG A 120 1.52 0.83 8.89
C ARG A 120 0.42 -0.23 8.98
N THR A 121 -0.36 -0.40 7.91
CA THR A 121 -1.40 -1.44 7.82
C THR A 121 -0.80 -2.85 7.83
N LEU A 122 0.39 -2.99 7.25
CA LEU A 122 1.14 -4.25 7.23
C LEU A 122 2.08 -4.41 8.42
N GLY A 123 2.39 -3.34 9.16
CA GLY A 123 3.50 -3.29 10.10
C GLY A 123 4.85 -3.36 9.41
N TRP A 124 4.90 -2.90 8.16
CA TRP A 124 6.09 -2.94 7.33
C TRP A 124 6.81 -1.60 7.30
N ASN A 125 8.11 -1.62 7.57
CA ASN A 125 8.97 -0.46 7.43
C ASN A 125 10.41 -0.93 7.21
N ASN A 126 10.97 -0.67 6.03
CA ASN A 126 12.35 -0.97 5.67
C ASN A 126 13.15 0.31 5.32
N SER A 127 12.95 1.39 6.08
CA SER A 127 13.76 2.60 5.97
C SER A 127 15.25 2.28 6.04
N ILE A 128 16.08 3.08 5.37
CA ILE A 128 17.53 2.89 5.31
C ILE A 128 18.17 3.94 6.21
N GLY A 129 18.81 3.50 7.28
CA GLY A 129 19.61 4.37 8.16
C GLY A 129 21.02 4.56 7.61
N GLY A 130 21.35 5.78 7.18
CA GLY A 130 22.63 6.05 6.54
C GLY A 130 22.76 7.43 5.94
N GLY A 131 23.15 7.50 4.68
CA GLY A 131 23.32 8.76 3.95
C GLY A 131 22.80 8.70 2.52
N LYS A 132 22.24 9.81 2.08
CA LYS A 132 21.76 10.03 0.72
C LYS A 132 22.26 11.38 0.21
N VAL A 133 22.83 11.39 -0.99
CA VAL A 133 23.21 12.61 -1.72
C VAL A 133 22.52 12.58 -3.08
N SER A 134 21.84 13.65 -3.42
CA SER A 134 21.21 13.84 -4.72
C SER A 134 21.76 15.11 -5.36
N PHE A 135 21.99 15.04 -6.67
CA PHE A 135 22.44 16.16 -7.49
C PHE A 135 21.47 16.34 -8.67
N ARG A 136 21.25 17.57 -9.08
CA ARG A 136 20.49 17.92 -10.27
C ARG A 136 21.04 19.18 -10.91
N THR A 137 21.24 19.16 -12.22
CA THR A 137 21.64 20.34 -12.99
C THR A 137 20.53 21.39 -12.98
N ARG A 138 20.88 22.68 -13.18
CA ARG A 138 19.91 23.80 -13.14
C ARG A 138 18.85 23.72 -14.25
N ASP A 139 19.22 23.14 -15.38
CA ASP A 139 18.34 22.90 -16.53
C ASP A 139 17.51 21.63 -16.41
N ASN A 140 17.68 20.86 -15.31
CA ASN A 140 17.05 19.55 -15.07
C ASN A 140 17.39 18.48 -16.12
N VAL A 141 18.43 18.68 -16.93
CA VAL A 141 18.85 17.72 -17.96
C VAL A 141 19.47 16.48 -17.33
N PHE A 142 20.29 16.66 -16.30
CA PHE A 142 20.94 15.54 -15.61
C PHE A 142 20.65 15.55 -14.11
N SER A 143 20.37 14.36 -13.58
CA SER A 143 20.31 14.13 -12.13
C SER A 143 21.04 12.85 -11.74
N ALA A 144 21.59 12.84 -10.54
CA ALA A 144 22.28 11.69 -9.95
C ALA A 144 21.91 11.55 -8.48
N LYS A 145 21.95 10.32 -7.99
CA LYS A 145 21.66 9.99 -6.60
C LYS A 145 22.59 8.88 -6.13
N ILE A 146 23.10 9.01 -4.93
CA ILE A 146 23.92 7.99 -4.27
C ILE A 146 23.36 7.78 -2.87
N ILE A 147 23.26 6.52 -2.47
CA ILE A 147 22.82 6.11 -1.15
C ILE A 147 23.77 5.08 -0.57
N ALA A 148 23.89 5.09 0.76
CA ALA A 148 24.52 4.01 1.52
C ALA A 148 23.91 3.95 2.92
N GLY A 149 23.65 2.76 3.42
CA GLY A 149 23.11 2.59 4.77
C GLY A 149 22.68 1.17 5.06
N VAL A 150 22.05 1.01 6.21
CA VAL A 150 21.59 -0.26 6.75
C VAL A 150 20.05 -0.24 6.79
N PRO A 151 19.36 -1.17 6.11
CA PRO A 151 17.91 -1.24 6.16
C PRO A 151 17.41 -1.61 7.55
N ARG A 152 16.25 -1.10 7.89
CA ARG A 152 15.54 -1.46 9.10
C ARG A 152 14.85 -2.81 8.92
N GLU A 153 14.83 -3.58 10.01
CA GLU A 153 14.06 -4.79 10.19
C GLU A 153 13.35 -4.73 11.55
N TYR A 154 12.01 -4.67 11.54
CA TYR A 154 11.17 -4.43 12.73
C TYR A 154 11.58 -3.15 13.50
N LEU A 155 11.98 -3.27 14.77
CA LEU A 155 12.39 -2.14 15.62
C LEU A 155 13.89 -1.83 15.56
N LYS A 156 14.67 -2.57 14.78
CA LYS A 156 16.15 -2.49 14.74
C LYS A 156 16.65 -2.34 13.31
N TYR A 157 17.89 -1.99 13.16
CA TYR A 157 18.59 -2.14 11.88
C TYR A 157 19.03 -3.58 11.67
N SER A 158 18.95 -4.05 10.43
CA SER A 158 19.48 -5.35 10.01
C SER A 158 21.01 -5.36 10.03
N SER A 159 21.61 -6.51 9.82
CA SER A 159 23.06 -6.63 9.59
C SER A 159 23.47 -6.38 8.13
N ASN A 160 22.50 -6.14 7.23
CA ASN A 160 22.73 -5.99 5.81
C ASN A 160 23.11 -4.55 5.46
N LEU A 161 24.15 -4.35 4.65
CA LEU A 161 24.49 -3.05 4.08
C LEU A 161 23.85 -2.94 2.67
N VAL A 162 23.27 -1.79 2.37
CA VAL A 162 22.78 -1.43 1.03
C VAL A 162 23.54 -0.18 0.57
N ALA A 163 24.09 -0.23 -0.62
CA ALA A 163 24.64 0.91 -1.32
C ALA A 163 24.10 0.97 -2.74
N GLY A 164 23.79 2.16 -3.24
CA GLY A 164 23.23 2.31 -4.58
C GLY A 164 23.55 3.65 -5.21
N ALA A 165 23.55 3.65 -6.54
CA ALA A 165 23.70 4.84 -7.36
C ALA A 165 22.70 4.81 -8.51
N GLN A 166 22.17 5.98 -8.87
CA GLN A 166 21.26 6.19 -9.98
C GLN A 166 21.68 7.46 -10.72
N GLY A 167 21.64 7.42 -12.03
CA GLY A 167 21.83 8.59 -12.90
C GLY A 167 20.68 8.64 -13.91
N MET A 168 20.15 9.83 -14.15
CA MET A 168 19.08 10.07 -15.13
C MET A 168 19.40 11.25 -16.02
N LEU A 169 19.22 11.07 -17.31
CA LEU A 169 19.30 12.09 -18.35
C LEU A 169 17.91 12.35 -18.92
N THR A 170 17.49 13.59 -18.99
CA THR A 170 16.19 14.03 -19.54
C THR A 170 16.42 15.03 -20.68
N LEU A 171 16.00 14.69 -21.89
CA LEU A 171 16.17 15.48 -23.12
C LEU A 171 14.79 15.72 -23.76
N GLY A 172 14.15 16.82 -23.42
CA GLY A 172 12.79 17.11 -23.88
C GLY A 172 11.80 16.02 -23.41
N ASN A 173 11.25 15.30 -24.36
CA ASN A 173 10.27 14.23 -24.08
C ASN A 173 10.90 12.84 -23.84
N PHE A 174 12.22 12.73 -23.92
CA PHE A 174 12.95 11.49 -23.72
C PHE A 174 13.68 11.50 -22.37
N PHE A 175 13.71 10.37 -21.69
CA PHE A 175 14.60 10.16 -20.56
C PHE A 175 15.32 8.82 -20.64
N LEU A 176 16.51 8.77 -20.05
CA LEU A 176 17.29 7.55 -19.86
C LEU A 176 17.80 7.53 -18.43
N GLU A 177 17.66 6.40 -17.75
CA GLU A 177 18.10 6.18 -16.38
C GLU A 177 18.95 4.90 -16.31
N ALA A 178 19.99 4.94 -15.51
CA ALA A 178 20.78 3.76 -15.15
C ALA A 178 20.97 3.72 -13.63
N SER A 179 20.83 2.55 -13.06
CA SER A 179 20.93 2.34 -11.62
C SER A 179 21.72 1.08 -11.28
N ALA A 180 22.42 1.12 -10.15
CA ALA A 180 23.15 -0.02 -9.58
C ALA A 180 22.90 -0.07 -8.08
N VAL A 181 22.64 -1.27 -7.54
CA VAL A 181 22.47 -1.51 -6.12
C VAL A 181 23.31 -2.69 -5.69
N ASN A 182 24.10 -2.51 -4.65
CA ASN A 182 24.80 -3.57 -3.95
C ASN A 182 24.12 -3.86 -2.61
N ARG A 183 23.93 -5.11 -2.30
CA ARG A 183 23.55 -5.60 -0.97
C ARG A 183 24.67 -6.48 -0.46
N TYR A 184 25.13 -6.20 0.74
CA TYR A 184 26.23 -6.90 1.35
C TYR A 184 25.82 -7.44 2.72
N ASN A 185 26.02 -8.74 2.90
CA ASN A 185 25.99 -9.45 4.19
C ASN A 185 26.93 -10.63 4.05
N ASP A 186 28.22 -10.45 4.40
CA ASP A 186 29.32 -11.38 4.16
C ASP A 186 29.59 -11.68 2.65
N VAL A 187 28.54 -11.65 1.83
CA VAL A 187 28.59 -11.82 0.38
C VAL A 187 27.96 -10.63 -0.33
N SER A 188 28.64 -10.14 -1.35
CA SER A 188 28.14 -9.04 -2.19
C SER A 188 27.16 -9.51 -3.25
N SER A 189 26.00 -8.86 -3.36
CA SER A 189 24.98 -9.10 -4.38
C SER A 189 24.65 -7.82 -5.13
N TRP A 190 25.08 -7.76 -6.40
CA TRP A 190 24.82 -6.64 -7.29
C TRP A 190 23.56 -6.84 -8.12
N SER A 191 22.82 -5.76 -8.29
CA SER A 191 21.70 -5.63 -9.23
C SER A 191 21.86 -4.33 -10.01
N TYR A 192 21.54 -4.36 -11.29
CA TYR A 192 21.64 -3.22 -12.19
C TYR A 192 20.33 -3.03 -12.93
N SER A 193 20.01 -1.78 -13.26
CA SER A 193 18.82 -1.43 -14.05
C SER A 193 19.19 -0.40 -15.11
N ALA A 194 18.59 -0.53 -16.27
CA ALA A 194 18.52 0.48 -17.30
C ALA A 194 17.06 0.73 -17.66
N MET A 195 16.62 1.98 -17.59
CA MET A 195 15.26 2.39 -17.87
C MET A 195 15.28 3.56 -18.85
N GLY A 196 14.31 3.60 -19.76
CA GLY A 196 14.13 4.71 -20.66
C GLY A 196 12.68 4.90 -21.05
N GLY A 197 12.33 6.11 -21.46
CA GLY A 197 10.98 6.43 -21.87
C GLY A 197 10.89 7.63 -22.78
N TYR A 198 9.76 7.71 -23.48
CA TYR A 198 9.45 8.79 -24.41
C TYR A 198 7.96 9.18 -24.29
N THR A 199 7.70 10.48 -24.30
CA THR A 199 6.33 11.01 -24.33
C THR A 199 6.06 11.70 -25.64
N PHE A 200 5.00 11.29 -26.34
CA PHE A 200 4.57 11.88 -27.59
C PHE A 200 3.07 12.19 -27.57
N GLY A 201 2.74 13.49 -27.51
CA GLY A 201 1.37 13.95 -27.32
C GLY A 201 0.76 13.36 -26.04
N ASP A 202 -0.38 12.70 -26.19
CA ASP A 202 -1.13 12.09 -25.08
C ASP A 202 -0.64 10.70 -24.68
N VAL A 203 0.42 10.17 -25.30
CA VAL A 203 0.97 8.84 -25.07
C VAL A 203 2.33 8.93 -24.41
N SER A 204 2.57 8.17 -23.36
CA SER A 204 3.90 7.91 -22.80
C SER A 204 4.24 6.41 -22.86
N LEU A 205 5.47 6.14 -23.18
CA LEU A 205 6.07 4.80 -23.23
C LEU A 205 7.29 4.77 -22.34
N GLN A 206 7.41 3.78 -21.45
CA GLN A 206 8.63 3.54 -20.69
C GLN A 206 8.91 2.05 -20.55
N GLY A 207 10.20 1.72 -20.45
CA GLY A 207 10.64 0.35 -20.23
C GLY A 207 11.84 0.28 -19.33
N GLU A 208 11.90 -0.76 -18.50
CA GLU A 208 13.02 -1.05 -17.62
C GLU A 208 13.52 -2.47 -17.85
N TYR A 209 14.84 -2.63 -17.91
CA TYR A 209 15.52 -3.90 -17.89
C TYR A 209 16.42 -3.99 -16.66
N VAL A 210 16.20 -5.03 -15.86
CA VAL A 210 16.98 -5.32 -14.64
C VAL A 210 17.77 -6.60 -14.85
N PHE A 211 19.01 -6.62 -14.39
CA PHE A 211 19.82 -7.83 -14.35
C PHE A 211 20.63 -7.96 -13.06
N LYS A 212 20.84 -9.19 -12.63
CA LYS A 212 21.69 -9.61 -11.52
C LYS A 212 22.30 -10.98 -11.83
N LYS A 213 23.25 -11.43 -11.02
CA LYS A 213 24.07 -12.65 -11.31
C LYS A 213 23.26 -13.89 -11.73
N LYS A 214 22.04 -14.08 -11.23
CA LYS A 214 21.22 -15.27 -11.49
C LYS A 214 19.76 -14.93 -11.83
N GLY A 215 19.46 -13.69 -12.21
CA GLY A 215 18.10 -13.28 -12.50
C GLY A 215 18.02 -12.00 -13.32
N ASN A 216 16.86 -11.78 -13.91
CA ASN A 216 16.56 -10.58 -14.69
C ASN A 216 15.07 -10.23 -14.60
N ALA A 217 14.74 -8.99 -14.89
CA ALA A 217 13.36 -8.57 -15.04
C ALA A 217 13.22 -7.55 -16.17
N GLN A 218 12.04 -7.53 -16.77
CA GLN A 218 11.66 -6.53 -17.77
C GLN A 218 10.30 -5.98 -17.43
N THR A 219 10.13 -4.67 -17.59
CA THR A 219 8.84 -4.00 -17.58
C THR A 219 8.69 -3.13 -18.81
N LEU A 220 7.48 -3.07 -19.34
CA LEU A 220 7.06 -2.14 -20.38
C LEU A 220 5.75 -1.52 -19.93
N GLU A 221 5.67 -0.20 -19.95
CA GLU A 221 4.48 0.54 -19.59
C GLU A 221 4.12 1.53 -20.70
N ILE A 222 2.86 1.53 -21.09
CA ILE A 222 2.26 2.45 -22.06
C ILE A 222 1.10 3.13 -21.36
N ASN A 223 1.10 4.46 -21.34
CA ASN A 223 0.01 5.26 -20.80
C ASN A 223 -0.55 6.15 -21.90
N TYR A 224 -1.88 6.27 -21.89
CA TYR A 224 -2.62 7.23 -22.72
C TYR A 224 -3.49 8.11 -21.84
N SER A 225 -3.46 9.42 -22.06
CA SER A 225 -4.25 10.41 -21.31
C SER A 225 -4.83 11.47 -22.23
N GLY A 226 -5.95 11.17 -22.88
CA GLY A 226 -6.68 12.09 -23.75
C GLY A 226 -7.95 12.64 -23.11
N SER A 227 -8.71 13.42 -23.89
CA SER A 227 -9.95 14.05 -23.44
C SER A 227 -11.05 13.01 -23.19
N GLY A 228 -11.30 12.70 -21.91
CA GLY A 228 -12.35 11.78 -21.47
C GLY A 228 -11.98 10.28 -21.54
N LEU A 229 -10.88 9.92 -22.17
CA LEU A 229 -10.34 8.57 -22.21
C LEU A 229 -8.92 8.56 -21.64
N SER A 230 -8.64 7.67 -20.70
CA SER A 230 -7.29 7.37 -20.24
C SER A 230 -7.12 5.87 -20.06
N GLY A 231 -5.90 5.40 -20.17
CA GLY A 231 -5.61 4.00 -19.97
C GLY A 231 -4.13 3.73 -19.82
N SER A 232 -3.82 2.57 -19.27
CA SER A 232 -2.45 2.06 -19.16
C SER A 232 -2.39 0.58 -19.54
N LEU A 233 -1.26 0.17 -20.07
CA LEU A 233 -0.87 -1.22 -20.25
C LEU A 233 0.50 -1.39 -19.64
N THR A 234 0.63 -2.27 -18.64
CA THR A 234 1.91 -2.64 -18.05
C THR A 234 2.15 -4.12 -18.27
N LEU A 235 3.27 -4.46 -18.89
CA LEU A 235 3.77 -5.82 -19.06
C LEU A 235 4.99 -6.02 -18.19
N ARG A 236 5.11 -7.17 -17.54
CA ARG A 236 6.26 -7.50 -16.71
C ARG A 236 6.64 -8.97 -16.83
N ARG A 237 7.96 -9.22 -16.88
CA ARG A 237 8.56 -10.53 -16.71
C ARG A 237 9.57 -10.48 -15.57
N LEU A 238 9.46 -11.42 -14.66
CA LEU A 238 10.37 -11.66 -13.54
C LEU A 238 11.02 -13.02 -13.73
N ASP A 239 12.32 -13.11 -13.59
CA ASP A 239 13.09 -14.31 -13.68
C ASP A 239 14.11 -14.34 -12.53
N ASN A 240 13.87 -15.17 -11.54
CA ASN A 240 14.70 -15.30 -10.35
C ASN A 240 15.06 -13.94 -9.70
N MET A 241 14.03 -13.11 -9.50
CA MET A 241 14.15 -11.81 -8.82
C MET A 241 14.08 -11.91 -7.30
N LEU A 242 14.24 -13.11 -6.75
CA LEU A 242 14.32 -13.32 -5.29
C LEU A 242 15.41 -12.43 -4.69
N ASP A 243 15.07 -11.71 -3.64
CA ASP A 243 16.02 -10.97 -2.82
C ASP A 243 16.52 -11.88 -1.69
N PRO A 244 17.80 -12.27 -1.67
CA PRO A 244 18.32 -13.18 -0.66
C PRO A 244 18.30 -12.60 0.76
N PHE A 245 18.13 -11.29 0.88
CA PHE A 245 18.08 -10.58 2.16
C PHE A 245 16.65 -10.22 2.60
N GLY A 246 15.62 -10.56 1.79
CA GLY A 246 14.21 -10.30 2.13
C GLY A 246 13.83 -8.82 2.25
N MET A 247 14.59 -7.92 1.63
CA MET A 247 14.42 -6.47 1.82
C MET A 247 13.72 -5.78 0.65
N ASN A 248 13.68 -6.42 -0.51
CA ASN A 248 13.06 -5.84 -1.71
C ASN A 248 11.88 -6.68 -2.17
N TYR A 249 10.68 -6.21 -1.89
CA TYR A 249 9.45 -6.83 -2.36
C TYR A 249 9.02 -6.22 -3.69
N ILE A 250 8.79 -7.07 -4.68
CA ILE A 250 8.34 -6.67 -6.01
C ILE A 250 6.95 -6.04 -5.91
N PRO A 251 6.74 -4.84 -6.48
CA PRO A 251 5.42 -4.21 -6.50
C PRO A 251 4.37 -5.08 -7.20
N ALA A 252 3.17 -5.20 -6.64
CA ALA A 252 2.05 -5.81 -7.32
C ALA A 252 1.58 -4.91 -8.48
N LEU A 253 1.21 -5.51 -9.61
CA LEU A 253 0.64 -4.80 -10.75
C LEU A 253 -0.88 -4.89 -10.81
N ASN A 254 -1.47 -5.99 -10.29
CA ASN A 254 -2.92 -6.15 -10.29
C ASN A 254 -3.63 -5.07 -9.47
N GLN A 255 -4.85 -4.74 -9.84
CA GLN A 255 -5.67 -3.79 -9.10
C GLN A 255 -5.97 -4.29 -7.69
N GLN A 256 -5.68 -3.47 -6.68
CA GLN A 256 -6.11 -3.75 -5.32
C GLN A 256 -7.60 -3.46 -5.18
N GLN A 257 -8.37 -4.48 -4.80
CA GLN A 257 -9.81 -4.38 -4.67
C GLN A 257 -10.21 -3.67 -3.37
N SER A 258 -11.17 -2.74 -3.47
CA SER A 258 -11.72 -1.99 -2.34
C SER A 258 -13.04 -2.55 -1.81
N TYR A 259 -13.72 -3.40 -2.58
CA TYR A 259 -14.96 -4.05 -2.16
C TYR A 259 -14.66 -5.27 -1.30
N LEU A 260 -15.46 -5.47 -0.23
CA LEU A 260 -15.24 -6.50 0.79
C LEU A 260 -15.06 -7.90 0.18
N LEU A 261 -15.98 -8.31 -0.69
CA LEU A 261 -15.96 -9.66 -1.26
C LEU A 261 -14.92 -9.79 -2.39
N ALA A 262 -14.63 -8.73 -3.14
CA ALA A 262 -13.62 -8.76 -4.20
C ALA A 262 -12.19 -8.84 -3.66
N SER A 263 -11.96 -8.45 -2.41
CA SER A 263 -10.65 -8.46 -1.74
C SER A 263 -10.35 -9.75 -0.95
N LEU A 264 -11.21 -10.78 -1.01
CA LEU A 264 -11.05 -11.99 -0.20
C LEU A 264 -9.79 -12.80 -0.55
N ASN A 265 -9.40 -12.82 -1.83
CA ASN A 265 -8.28 -13.60 -2.34
C ASN A 265 -7.27 -12.67 -3.06
N PRO A 266 -6.47 -11.90 -2.33
CA PRO A 266 -5.49 -11.01 -2.93
C PRO A 266 -4.36 -11.79 -3.59
N TYR A 267 -3.73 -11.18 -4.59
CA TYR A 267 -2.58 -11.73 -5.30
C TYR A 267 -1.30 -10.98 -4.95
N THR A 268 -0.20 -11.70 -4.84
CA THR A 268 1.16 -11.16 -4.70
C THR A 268 2.04 -11.67 -5.83
N PRO A 269 2.98 -10.85 -6.34
CA PRO A 269 3.90 -11.27 -7.39
C PRO A 269 4.79 -12.43 -6.97
N TYR A 270 5.07 -13.33 -7.89
CA TYR A 270 5.98 -14.45 -7.68
C TYR A 270 7.39 -14.10 -8.20
N ALA A 271 8.23 -13.58 -7.31
CA ALA A 271 9.56 -13.11 -7.65
C ALA A 271 10.50 -14.20 -8.23
N ALA A 272 10.25 -15.49 -7.96
CA ALA A 272 11.04 -16.59 -8.50
C ALA A 272 10.87 -16.75 -10.01
N GLY A 273 9.68 -16.47 -10.55
CA GLY A 273 9.45 -16.55 -11.99
C GLY A 273 8.01 -16.29 -12.38
N GLU A 274 7.75 -15.15 -13.00
CA GLU A 274 6.42 -14.72 -13.41
C GLU A 274 6.49 -13.89 -14.68
N ALA A 275 5.50 -14.03 -15.55
CA ALA A 275 5.31 -13.14 -16.69
C ALA A 275 3.82 -12.83 -16.85
N GLY A 276 3.52 -11.59 -17.16
CA GLY A 276 2.13 -11.15 -17.34
C GLY A 276 2.01 -9.66 -17.47
N GLY A 277 0.80 -9.17 -17.26
CA GLY A 277 0.53 -7.74 -17.33
C GLY A 277 -0.85 -7.35 -16.83
N VAL A 278 -1.07 -6.05 -16.80
CA VAL A 278 -2.32 -5.40 -16.45
C VAL A 278 -2.67 -4.35 -17.48
N ALA A 279 -3.94 -4.29 -17.86
CA ALA A 279 -4.52 -3.20 -18.65
C ALA A 279 -5.58 -2.48 -17.80
N ASP A 280 -5.59 -1.16 -17.87
CA ASP A 280 -6.50 -0.30 -17.14
C ASP A 280 -7.06 0.78 -18.08
N ILE A 281 -8.37 0.94 -18.15
CA ILE A 281 -9.03 1.87 -19.08
C ILE A 281 -10.15 2.62 -18.35
N PHE A 282 -10.08 3.94 -18.37
CA PHE A 282 -11.11 4.83 -17.88
C PHE A 282 -11.73 5.63 -19.04
N TYR A 283 -13.05 5.69 -19.08
CA TYR A 283 -13.78 6.52 -20.01
C TYR A 283 -14.86 7.32 -19.30
N ARG A 284 -14.87 8.62 -19.54
CA ARG A 284 -15.88 9.53 -18.99
C ARG A 284 -16.63 10.23 -20.13
N LYS A 285 -17.97 10.13 -20.10
CA LYS A 285 -18.86 10.84 -21.02
C LYS A 285 -20.07 11.40 -20.26
N GLY A 286 -20.11 12.72 -20.12
CA GLY A 286 -21.19 13.40 -19.41
C GLY A 286 -21.31 12.92 -17.94
N LYS A 287 -22.44 12.29 -17.61
CA LYS A 287 -22.72 11.80 -16.26
C LYS A 287 -22.28 10.34 -16.03
N TRP A 288 -21.66 9.70 -17.02
CA TRP A 288 -21.18 8.34 -16.98
C TRP A 288 -19.67 8.26 -16.80
N ARG A 289 -19.22 7.34 -16.00
CA ARG A 289 -17.84 6.90 -15.89
C ARG A 289 -17.82 5.38 -16.07
N PHE A 290 -16.96 4.93 -16.95
CA PHE A 290 -16.68 3.52 -17.19
C PHE A 290 -15.23 3.26 -16.81
N HIS A 291 -15.00 2.16 -16.14
CA HIS A 291 -13.68 1.69 -15.82
C HIS A 291 -13.62 0.21 -16.09
N VAL A 292 -12.58 -0.24 -16.78
CA VAL A 292 -12.29 -1.64 -17.06
C VAL A 292 -10.83 -1.89 -16.73
N ASN A 293 -10.58 -2.92 -15.94
CA ASN A 293 -9.26 -3.37 -15.59
C ASN A 293 -9.17 -4.88 -15.80
N GLY A 294 -8.04 -5.36 -16.29
CA GLY A 294 -7.78 -6.78 -16.40
C GLY A 294 -6.32 -7.09 -16.21
N SER A 295 -6.02 -8.17 -15.50
CA SER A 295 -4.66 -8.66 -15.34
C SER A 295 -4.55 -10.15 -15.57
N MET A 296 -3.36 -10.60 -16.00
CA MET A 296 -3.06 -12.00 -16.22
C MET A 296 -1.58 -12.27 -16.00
N PHE A 297 -1.29 -13.25 -15.12
CA PHE A 297 0.07 -13.64 -14.77
C PHE A 297 0.25 -15.16 -14.86
N TYR A 298 1.38 -15.57 -15.40
CA TYR A 298 1.79 -16.96 -15.52
C TYR A 298 3.12 -17.16 -14.79
N SER A 299 3.24 -18.28 -14.07
CA SER A 299 4.51 -18.73 -13.52
C SER A 299 5.41 -19.28 -14.63
N LEU A 300 6.69 -18.97 -14.58
CA LEU A 300 7.66 -19.40 -15.58
C LEU A 300 8.16 -20.82 -15.28
N PRO A 301 8.39 -21.67 -16.32
CA PRO A 301 8.73 -23.08 -16.14
C PRO A 301 10.01 -23.34 -15.34
N PHE A 302 11.05 -22.52 -15.56
CA PHE A 302 12.35 -22.70 -14.90
C PHE A 302 12.34 -22.33 -13.39
N ALA A 303 11.33 -21.61 -12.92
CA ALA A 303 11.14 -21.34 -11.50
C ALA A 303 10.53 -22.52 -10.74
N LEU A 304 10.02 -23.53 -11.48
CA LEU A 304 9.21 -24.61 -10.92
C LEU A 304 9.71 -25.96 -11.44
N GLU A 305 10.29 -26.77 -10.59
CA GLU A 305 10.79 -28.10 -10.95
C GLU A 305 9.73 -28.98 -11.61
N GLY A 306 10.12 -29.67 -12.69
CA GLY A 306 9.28 -30.62 -13.40
C GLY A 306 8.24 -30.02 -14.35
N TRP A 307 8.35 -28.72 -14.69
CA TRP A 307 7.44 -28.07 -15.63
C TRP A 307 8.15 -27.63 -16.90
N ASN A 308 7.46 -27.86 -18.04
CA ASN A 308 7.97 -27.53 -19.36
C ASN A 308 7.26 -26.34 -20.01
N HIS A 309 6.23 -25.79 -19.38
CA HIS A 309 5.40 -24.70 -19.93
C HIS A 309 4.87 -23.80 -18.81
N PRO A 310 4.60 -22.52 -19.08
CA PRO A 310 4.00 -21.61 -18.12
C PRO A 310 2.64 -22.10 -17.63
N ARG A 311 2.33 -21.84 -16.35
CA ARG A 311 1.01 -22.12 -15.76
C ARG A 311 0.41 -20.85 -15.19
N MET A 312 -0.91 -20.72 -15.33
CA MET A 312 -1.66 -19.59 -14.83
C MET A 312 -1.49 -19.49 -13.30
N ALA A 313 -1.00 -18.33 -12.86
CA ALA A 313 -0.83 -17.98 -11.45
C ALA A 313 -1.99 -17.11 -10.95
N TYR A 314 -2.40 -16.13 -11.77
CA TYR A 314 -3.49 -15.21 -11.44
C TYR A 314 -4.09 -14.62 -12.72
N ARG A 315 -5.38 -14.41 -12.72
CA ARG A 315 -6.07 -13.56 -13.68
C ARG A 315 -7.27 -12.89 -13.03
N ASP A 316 -7.54 -11.67 -13.44
CA ASP A 316 -8.78 -10.98 -13.10
C ASP A 316 -9.29 -10.15 -14.28
N PHE A 317 -10.58 -9.90 -14.24
CA PHE A 317 -11.26 -8.93 -15.07
C PHE A 317 -12.24 -8.17 -14.18
N ASN A 318 -12.12 -6.87 -14.14
CA ASN A 318 -12.94 -5.96 -13.33
C ASN A 318 -13.56 -4.92 -14.24
N ALA A 319 -14.82 -4.63 -14.04
CA ALA A 319 -15.52 -3.56 -14.73
C ALA A 319 -16.44 -2.83 -13.76
N ASP A 320 -16.39 -1.50 -13.78
CA ASP A 320 -17.37 -0.68 -13.06
C ASP A 320 -17.97 0.40 -13.96
N VAL A 321 -19.24 0.66 -13.73
CA VAL A 321 -20.01 1.70 -14.39
C VAL A 321 -20.64 2.57 -13.32
N GLU A 322 -20.18 3.80 -13.23
CA GLU A 322 -20.76 4.82 -12.35
C GLU A 322 -21.67 5.74 -13.17
N ARG A 323 -22.86 5.99 -12.66
CA ARG A 323 -23.78 7.00 -13.20
C ARG A 323 -24.17 8.01 -12.14
N ARG A 324 -24.00 9.27 -12.47
CA ARG A 324 -24.48 10.40 -11.70
C ARG A 324 -25.85 10.84 -12.24
N TRP A 325 -26.94 10.36 -11.61
CA TRP A 325 -28.31 10.62 -12.04
C TRP A 325 -28.71 12.08 -11.82
N SER A 326 -28.31 12.62 -10.67
CA SER A 326 -28.54 14.01 -10.27
C SER A 326 -27.37 14.50 -9.40
N SER A 327 -27.46 15.73 -8.88
CA SER A 327 -26.55 16.22 -7.84
C SER A 327 -26.65 15.43 -6.53
N ARG A 328 -27.76 14.70 -6.31
CA ARG A 328 -28.06 13.94 -5.09
C ARG A 328 -27.82 12.45 -5.20
N LEU A 329 -28.01 11.85 -6.37
CA LEU A 329 -27.96 10.40 -6.56
C LEU A 329 -26.83 9.98 -7.50
N LYS A 330 -26.00 9.08 -7.01
CA LYS A 330 -24.94 8.39 -7.74
C LYS A 330 -25.06 6.90 -7.50
N THR A 331 -24.91 6.09 -8.54
CA THR A 331 -24.86 4.64 -8.45
C THR A 331 -23.66 4.08 -9.17
N THR A 332 -23.11 2.98 -8.67
CA THR A 332 -22.04 2.21 -9.30
C THR A 332 -22.44 0.74 -9.35
N VAL A 333 -22.28 0.13 -10.50
CA VAL A 333 -22.32 -1.32 -10.67
C VAL A 333 -20.91 -1.79 -10.92
N PHE A 334 -20.47 -2.80 -10.20
CA PHE A 334 -19.13 -3.40 -10.33
C PHE A 334 -19.26 -4.91 -10.48
N VAL A 335 -18.43 -5.46 -11.38
CA VAL A 335 -18.29 -6.89 -11.60
C VAL A 335 -16.81 -7.24 -11.56
N SER A 336 -16.45 -8.33 -10.89
CA SER A 336 -15.11 -8.87 -10.86
C SER A 336 -15.14 -10.38 -11.12
N ILE A 337 -14.29 -10.84 -12.02
CA ILE A 337 -14.05 -12.25 -12.32
C ILE A 337 -12.59 -12.51 -11.98
N GLN A 338 -12.33 -13.38 -11.01
CA GLN A 338 -10.98 -13.63 -10.51
C GLN A 338 -10.68 -15.12 -10.49
N GLU A 339 -9.45 -15.48 -10.81
CA GLU A 339 -8.93 -16.81 -10.61
C GLU A 339 -7.50 -16.70 -10.09
N ASN A 340 -7.24 -17.30 -8.94
CA ASN A 340 -5.97 -17.25 -8.24
C ASN A 340 -5.46 -18.66 -7.97
N SER A 341 -4.21 -18.94 -8.30
CA SER A 341 -3.54 -20.16 -7.86
C SER A 341 -2.85 -19.89 -6.52
N PRO A 342 -3.27 -20.52 -5.42
CA PRO A 342 -2.66 -20.33 -4.10
C PRO A 342 -1.20 -20.83 -4.04
N THR A 343 -0.76 -21.55 -5.04
CA THR A 343 0.60 -22.08 -5.18
C THR A 343 1.37 -21.45 -6.34
N HIS A 344 0.95 -20.26 -6.82
CA HIS A 344 1.52 -19.61 -7.99
C HIS A 344 1.63 -20.55 -9.20
N GLY A 345 0.60 -21.38 -9.44
CA GLY A 345 0.59 -22.35 -10.51
C GLY A 345 1.39 -23.64 -10.28
N GLN A 346 2.08 -23.83 -9.16
CA GLN A 346 2.81 -25.06 -8.83
C GLN A 346 1.90 -26.29 -8.80
N LYS A 347 0.68 -26.13 -8.34
CA LYS A 347 -0.38 -27.15 -8.41
C LYS A 347 -1.46 -26.70 -9.37
N LYS A 348 -2.18 -27.64 -10.00
CA LYS A 348 -3.29 -27.34 -10.92
C LYS A 348 -4.50 -26.69 -10.24
N ALA A 349 -4.56 -26.71 -8.89
CA ALA A 349 -5.66 -26.11 -8.15
C ALA A 349 -5.67 -24.59 -8.30
N THR A 350 -6.81 -24.05 -8.64
CA THR A 350 -7.09 -22.63 -8.72
C THR A 350 -8.34 -22.31 -7.94
N ASN A 351 -8.43 -21.07 -7.46
CA ASN A 351 -9.59 -20.54 -6.77
C ASN A 351 -10.29 -19.54 -7.69
N ALA A 352 -11.43 -19.91 -8.23
CA ALA A 352 -12.23 -19.05 -9.08
C ALA A 352 -13.37 -18.40 -8.29
N GLN A 353 -13.53 -17.09 -8.45
CA GLN A 353 -14.62 -16.33 -7.86
C GLN A 353 -15.15 -15.25 -8.78
N ASN A 354 -16.45 -15.02 -8.73
CA ASN A 354 -17.12 -13.94 -9.44
C ASN A 354 -17.84 -13.06 -8.42
N VAL A 355 -17.61 -11.76 -8.47
CA VAL A 355 -18.19 -10.80 -7.53
C VAL A 355 -19.03 -9.79 -8.28
N PHE A 356 -20.23 -9.55 -7.77
CA PHE A 356 -21.13 -8.51 -8.23
C PHE A 356 -21.39 -7.52 -7.10
N VAL A 357 -21.36 -6.21 -7.41
CA VAL A 357 -21.59 -5.14 -6.43
C VAL A 357 -22.54 -4.11 -7.02
N LEU A 358 -23.52 -3.72 -6.21
CA LEU A 358 -24.33 -2.55 -6.42
C LEU A 358 -24.07 -1.56 -5.28
N ASP A 359 -23.62 -0.35 -5.61
CA ASP A 359 -23.27 0.73 -4.67
C ASP A 359 -24.06 1.99 -5.03
N GLY A 360 -24.76 2.56 -4.07
CA GLY A 360 -25.57 3.76 -4.24
C GLY A 360 -25.26 4.80 -3.17
N LEU A 361 -25.06 6.05 -3.58
CA LEU A 361 -24.93 7.20 -2.68
C LEU A 361 -26.08 8.17 -2.95
N TYR A 362 -26.87 8.45 -1.92
CA TYR A 362 -27.94 9.44 -1.96
C TYR A 362 -27.68 10.57 -0.93
N LYS A 363 -27.73 11.82 -1.39
CA LYS A 363 -27.63 13.01 -0.57
C LYS A 363 -29.05 13.57 -0.34
N PHE A 364 -29.55 13.47 0.88
CA PHE A 364 -30.85 14.04 1.27
C PHE A 364 -30.81 15.57 1.19
N ASN A 365 -29.72 16.13 1.73
CA ASN A 365 -29.42 17.57 1.71
C ASN A 365 -27.89 17.77 1.88
N SER A 366 -27.45 19.00 2.18
CA SER A 366 -26.03 19.30 2.43
C SER A 366 -25.44 18.65 3.67
N THR A 367 -26.28 18.21 4.63
CA THR A 367 -25.86 17.65 5.91
C THR A 367 -25.91 16.12 5.89
N TYR A 368 -26.97 15.52 5.33
CA TYR A 368 -27.21 14.09 5.43
C TYR A 368 -27.03 13.39 4.09
N SER A 369 -26.29 12.29 4.11
CA SER A 369 -26.11 11.39 2.96
C SER A 369 -26.16 9.94 3.44
N LEU A 370 -26.68 9.04 2.59
CA LEU A 370 -26.71 7.61 2.83
C LEU A 370 -26.01 6.90 1.66
N ARG A 371 -25.03 6.08 1.97
CA ARG A 371 -24.46 5.10 1.06
C ARG A 371 -24.98 3.71 1.43
N ALA A 372 -25.48 2.98 0.45
CA ALA A 372 -25.90 1.61 0.59
C ALA A 372 -25.21 0.75 -0.46
N GLN A 373 -24.69 -0.38 -0.05
CA GLN A 373 -23.94 -1.30 -0.90
C GLN A 373 -24.38 -2.72 -0.63
N VAL A 374 -24.58 -3.50 -1.70
CA VAL A 374 -24.85 -4.94 -1.66
C VAL A 374 -23.86 -5.63 -2.57
N GLN A 375 -23.31 -6.74 -2.10
CA GLN A 375 -22.32 -7.53 -2.82
C GLN A 375 -22.72 -9.00 -2.77
N TYR A 376 -22.42 -9.72 -3.85
CA TYR A 376 -22.56 -11.17 -3.92
C TYR A 376 -21.32 -11.78 -4.56
N LEU A 377 -20.81 -12.86 -3.97
CA LEU A 377 -19.70 -13.63 -4.49
C LEU A 377 -20.16 -15.06 -4.75
N PHE A 378 -19.90 -15.52 -5.97
CA PHE A 378 -20.08 -16.91 -6.40
C PHE A 378 -18.73 -17.60 -6.45
N SER A 379 -18.59 -18.74 -5.79
CA SER A 379 -17.44 -19.62 -5.92
C SER A 379 -17.83 -21.07 -5.66
N LYS A 380 -17.28 -22.00 -6.44
CA LYS A 380 -17.41 -23.43 -6.20
C LYS A 380 -16.30 -23.99 -5.30
N GLU A 381 -15.32 -23.14 -4.98
CA GLU A 381 -14.05 -23.48 -4.35
C GLU A 381 -13.90 -22.70 -3.06
N LEU A 382 -12.90 -23.07 -2.22
CA LEU A 382 -12.60 -22.45 -0.94
C LEU A 382 -13.83 -22.30 -0.04
N THR A 383 -14.18 -21.05 0.28
CA THR A 383 -15.27 -20.66 1.19
C THR A 383 -16.63 -20.52 0.48
N ARG A 384 -16.74 -20.96 -0.80
CA ARG A 384 -17.96 -20.94 -1.60
C ARG A 384 -18.62 -19.55 -1.67
N ASP A 385 -19.95 -19.49 -1.54
CA ASP A 385 -20.74 -18.30 -1.83
C ASP A 385 -20.87 -17.37 -0.61
N TRP A 386 -20.83 -16.07 -0.87
CA TRP A 386 -20.97 -15.02 0.15
C TRP A 386 -21.97 -13.96 -0.29
N VAL A 387 -22.60 -13.34 0.69
CA VAL A 387 -23.32 -12.08 0.53
C VAL A 387 -22.73 -11.04 1.49
N ALA A 388 -22.67 -9.79 1.09
CA ALA A 388 -22.27 -8.70 1.97
C ALA A 388 -23.13 -7.46 1.75
N ALA A 389 -23.32 -6.68 2.81
CA ALA A 389 -24.01 -5.41 2.78
C ALA A 389 -23.22 -4.36 3.59
N LEU A 390 -23.32 -3.10 3.18
CA LEU A 390 -22.78 -1.96 3.88
C LEU A 390 -23.77 -0.82 3.82
N LEU A 391 -24.01 -0.19 4.97
CA LEU A 391 -24.75 1.06 5.10
C LEU A 391 -23.84 2.11 5.77
N GLU A 392 -23.78 3.30 5.21
CA GLU A 392 -23.02 4.42 5.79
C GLU A 392 -23.87 5.68 5.76
N LEU A 393 -24.15 6.23 6.94
CA LEU A 393 -24.80 7.50 7.14
C LEU A 393 -23.76 8.59 7.37
N GLY A 394 -23.61 9.48 6.40
CA GLY A 394 -22.79 10.69 6.54
C GLY A 394 -23.61 11.83 7.14
N ILE A 395 -23.08 12.46 8.17
CA ILE A 395 -23.64 13.67 8.82
C ILE A 395 -22.58 14.77 8.75
N ALA A 396 -22.60 15.50 7.63
CA ALA A 396 -21.63 16.55 7.36
C ALA A 396 -21.74 17.69 8.40
N PRO A 397 -20.61 18.33 8.74
CA PRO A 397 -19.29 18.12 8.16
C PRO A 397 -18.41 17.11 8.93
N ARG A 398 -18.92 16.42 9.97
CA ARG A 398 -18.01 15.80 10.96
C ARG A 398 -18.23 14.32 11.21
N TRP A 399 -19.43 13.79 11.07
CA TRP A 399 -19.76 12.46 11.55
C TRP A 399 -20.04 11.50 10.40
N SER A 400 -19.62 10.26 10.56
CA SER A 400 -20.05 9.13 9.73
C SER A 400 -20.34 7.93 10.65
N ILE A 401 -21.44 7.24 10.38
CA ILE A 401 -21.85 6.03 11.07
C ILE A 401 -21.95 4.94 10.04
N HIS A 402 -21.35 3.78 10.27
CA HIS A 402 -21.41 2.65 9.34
C HIS A 402 -21.82 1.36 10.03
N LEU A 403 -22.44 0.50 9.24
CA LEU A 403 -22.77 -0.88 9.56
C LEU A 403 -22.46 -1.74 8.35
N SER A 404 -21.74 -2.82 8.52
CA SER A 404 -21.47 -3.81 7.49
C SER A 404 -21.62 -5.23 8.02
N ASP A 405 -21.99 -6.14 7.14
CA ASP A 405 -22.05 -7.57 7.41
C ASP A 405 -21.63 -8.35 6.17
N MET A 406 -20.85 -9.40 6.36
CA MET A 406 -20.52 -10.40 5.34
C MET A 406 -20.94 -11.77 5.87
N TYR A 407 -21.79 -12.42 5.15
CA TYR A 407 -22.29 -13.75 5.50
C TYR A 407 -21.81 -14.81 4.51
N ASN A 408 -21.06 -15.78 5.02
CA ASN A 408 -20.68 -16.95 4.25
C ASN A 408 -21.82 -17.99 4.27
N HIS A 409 -22.71 -17.92 3.31
CA HIS A 409 -23.82 -18.88 3.25
C HIS A 409 -23.46 -20.18 2.50
N GLY A 410 -22.31 -20.22 1.82
CA GLY A 410 -21.88 -21.38 1.05
C GLY A 410 -21.20 -22.46 1.88
N ASP A 411 -20.51 -22.09 2.97
CA ASP A 411 -19.66 -23.01 3.74
C ASP A 411 -19.87 -22.86 5.26
N THR A 412 -19.17 -21.92 5.91
CA THR A 412 -19.09 -21.83 7.38
C THR A 412 -20.38 -21.40 8.06
N LYS A 413 -21.29 -20.74 7.35
CA LYS A 413 -22.55 -20.16 7.87
C LYS A 413 -22.31 -19.08 8.92
N GLU A 414 -21.18 -18.37 8.81
CA GLU A 414 -20.77 -17.35 9.79
C GLU A 414 -20.98 -15.94 9.26
N HIS A 415 -21.24 -15.01 10.18
CA HIS A 415 -21.39 -13.60 9.96
C HIS A 415 -20.15 -12.84 10.45
N TYR A 416 -19.60 -12.01 9.58
CA TYR A 416 -18.49 -11.09 9.90
C TYR A 416 -19.00 -9.66 9.79
N TYR A 417 -19.27 -9.05 10.93
CA TYR A 417 -19.97 -7.77 11.01
C TYR A 417 -19.11 -6.69 11.66
N GLU A 418 -19.39 -5.46 11.30
CA GLU A 418 -18.79 -4.28 11.93
C GLU A 418 -19.83 -3.16 12.02
N ALA A 419 -19.90 -2.50 13.17
CA ALA A 419 -20.63 -1.26 13.37
C ALA A 419 -19.68 -0.21 13.94
N GLY A 420 -19.73 1.00 13.43
CA GLY A 420 -18.81 2.03 13.88
C GLY A 420 -19.29 3.46 13.64
N VAL A 421 -18.60 4.38 14.32
CA VAL A 421 -18.80 5.81 14.21
C VAL A 421 -17.45 6.50 14.06
N SER A 422 -17.38 7.48 13.18
CA SER A 422 -16.19 8.34 13.05
C SER A 422 -16.55 9.80 13.20
N TYR A 423 -15.64 10.54 13.83
CA TYR A 423 -15.68 11.99 13.98
C TYR A 423 -14.42 12.59 13.35
N THR A 424 -14.60 13.58 12.47
CA THR A 424 -13.50 14.31 11.84
C THR A 424 -13.70 15.80 12.02
N LYS A 425 -12.68 16.50 12.54
CA LYS A 425 -12.67 17.96 12.66
C LYS A 425 -11.28 18.50 12.31
N SER A 426 -11.18 19.22 11.19
CA SER A 426 -9.90 19.71 10.67
C SER A 426 -8.88 18.55 10.55
N ALA A 427 -7.81 18.61 11.27
CA ALA A 427 -6.72 17.64 11.29
C ALA A 427 -6.92 16.45 12.26
N PHE A 428 -7.99 16.44 13.03
CA PHE A 428 -8.31 15.39 14.01
C PHE A 428 -9.35 14.43 13.46
N ARG A 429 -9.10 13.12 13.58
CA ARG A 429 -10.05 12.05 13.29
C ARG A 429 -10.01 11.01 14.41
N LEU A 430 -11.19 10.63 14.88
CA LEU A 430 -11.40 9.49 15.79
C LEU A 430 -12.45 8.58 15.19
N ALA A 431 -12.14 7.29 15.09
CA ALA A 431 -13.09 6.26 14.71
C ALA A 431 -13.16 5.20 15.82
N LEU A 432 -14.37 4.78 16.13
CA LEU A 432 -14.67 3.71 17.08
C LEU A 432 -15.56 2.71 16.37
N SER A 433 -15.24 1.43 16.47
CA SER A 433 -16.09 0.36 15.94
C SER A 433 -16.05 -0.87 16.83
N TYR A 434 -17.02 -1.75 16.62
CA TYR A 434 -17.08 -3.07 17.22
C TYR A 434 -17.48 -4.05 16.14
N GLY A 435 -16.79 -5.20 16.08
CA GLY A 435 -17.10 -6.18 15.08
C GLY A 435 -16.47 -7.54 15.30
N HIS A 436 -16.90 -8.47 14.46
CA HIS A 436 -16.33 -9.79 14.26
C HIS A 436 -15.63 -9.81 12.91
N GLN A 437 -14.30 -9.87 12.93
CA GLN A 437 -13.45 -9.81 11.75
C GLN A 437 -13.00 -11.23 11.36
N ARG A 438 -13.14 -11.57 10.07
CA ARG A 438 -12.68 -12.85 9.55
C ARG A 438 -11.16 -12.97 9.51
N ALA A 439 -10.67 -14.20 9.53
CA ALA A 439 -9.31 -14.48 9.17
C ALA A 439 -9.06 -14.22 7.66
N GLY A 440 -7.86 -13.76 7.30
CA GLY A 440 -7.50 -13.55 5.90
C GLY A 440 -6.22 -12.77 5.71
N TYR A 441 -5.80 -12.65 4.45
CA TYR A 441 -4.65 -11.83 4.09
C TYR A 441 -5.06 -10.36 3.92
N ILE A 442 -4.26 -9.48 4.51
CA ILE A 442 -4.29 -8.03 4.24
C ILE A 442 -3.06 -7.71 3.43
N CYS A 443 -3.26 -7.20 2.22
CA CYS A 443 -2.18 -6.96 1.27
C CYS A 443 -2.12 -5.51 0.83
N SER A 444 -0.91 -4.99 0.67
CA SER A 444 -0.63 -3.68 0.13
C SER A 444 0.70 -3.70 -0.60
N GLY A 445 0.77 -3.09 -1.78
CA GLY A 445 2.01 -2.89 -2.52
C GLY A 445 2.81 -4.15 -2.87
N GLY A 446 2.19 -5.33 -2.93
CA GLY A 446 2.87 -6.60 -3.20
C GLY A 446 3.29 -7.39 -1.96
N VAL A 447 2.98 -6.89 -0.77
CA VAL A 447 3.26 -7.55 0.52
C VAL A 447 1.94 -7.87 1.22
N CYS A 448 1.87 -9.03 1.85
CA CYS A 448 0.71 -9.45 2.62
C CYS A 448 1.11 -9.88 4.04
N ARG A 449 0.25 -9.59 5.00
CA ARG A 449 0.27 -10.20 6.32
C ARG A 449 -1.01 -11.00 6.58
N TRP A 450 -0.89 -12.05 7.35
CA TRP A 450 -2.05 -12.82 7.82
C TRP A 450 -2.70 -12.11 9.00
N GLN A 451 -4.01 -11.87 8.90
CA GLN A 451 -4.84 -11.39 10.00
C GLN A 451 -5.63 -12.58 10.56
N PRO A 452 -5.41 -13.00 11.81
CA PRO A 452 -6.27 -13.98 12.47
C PRO A 452 -7.69 -13.44 12.67
N GLU A 453 -8.66 -14.32 12.78
CA GLU A 453 -10.02 -13.99 13.15
C GLU A 453 -10.09 -13.44 14.58
N TYR A 454 -10.92 -12.41 14.78
CA TYR A 454 -11.15 -11.85 16.11
C TYR A 454 -12.51 -11.14 16.21
N THR A 455 -12.99 -11.03 17.44
CA THR A 455 -14.11 -10.14 17.81
C THR A 455 -13.59 -9.10 18.80
N GLY A 456 -13.95 -7.83 18.60
CA GLY A 456 -13.46 -6.79 19.51
C GLY A 456 -13.94 -5.40 19.21
N GLY A 457 -13.68 -4.50 20.15
CA GLY A 457 -13.83 -3.05 20.00
C GLY A 457 -12.54 -2.45 19.43
N MET A 458 -12.66 -1.66 18.37
CA MET A 458 -11.53 -1.04 17.65
C MET A 458 -11.60 0.48 17.85
N MET A 459 -10.45 1.09 18.03
CA MET A 459 -10.27 2.54 18.07
C MET A 459 -9.15 2.94 17.12
N SER A 460 -9.42 3.90 16.25
CA SER A 460 -8.41 4.55 15.42
C SER A 460 -8.46 6.05 15.64
N LEU A 461 -7.31 6.64 15.97
CA LEU A 461 -7.14 8.06 16.21
C LEU A 461 -6.01 8.58 15.32
N SER A 462 -6.24 9.68 14.64
CA SER A 462 -5.19 10.42 13.92
C SER A 462 -5.33 11.92 14.14
N TYR A 463 -4.19 12.58 14.30
CA TYR A 463 -4.09 14.03 14.43
C TYR A 463 -2.84 14.54 13.70
N ASN A 464 -3.02 15.56 12.86
CA ASN A 464 -1.92 16.23 12.15
C ASN A 464 -1.89 17.71 12.55
N PHE A 465 -0.72 18.34 12.61
CA PHE A 465 -0.56 19.75 12.98
C PHE A 465 0.62 20.41 12.25
#